data_702138d8314e75adfe14a64c3e3b4443
#
_entry.id   702138d8314e75adfe14a64c3e3b4443
#
_cell.length_a   1.000
_cell.length_b   1.000
_cell.length_c   1.000
_cell.angle_alpha   90.00
_cell.angle_beta   90.00
_cell.angle_gamma   90.00
#
_symmetry.space_group_name_H-M   'P 1'
#
loop_
_entity.id
_entity.type
_entity.pdbx_description
1 polymer ?
#
loop_
_entity_poly.entity_id
_entity_poly.type
_entity_poly.pdbx_seq_one_letter_code
_entity_poly.pdbx_strand_id
1 'polypeptide(L)'
;MSQPLDLAAVQAHTAGTSLKDAWQARLERWYAHPGLYRWSLSNPLTRWLTRRRTRKLFDLMAGFVHSQVLLACVRLDLFRALHQAPAHLNDLAHRTGLAPAVLQRLVLSAVALGLLEHRSQGRFGLGPLGVPLAQHEGIAQMIEHNHLLYQDMQDPVQFLNNAWSGGMAEYWPYAHEKPAVHMPAEQVDKFTRYSQLMAASQGFVVQEILSSYFFDEHRCVLDVGAGKGRFVSELAAHAPHLQFKMFDLPPVLALAREGLQAKGLTQRVSLHPGS
;
A
#
# COMPACT_ATOMS: atom_id res chain seq x y z
N MET A 1 29.69 4.62 -4.74
CA MET A 1 30.56 3.64 -4.07
C MET A 1 30.02 3.43 -2.66
N SER A 2 29.12 2.46 -2.50
CA SER A 2 28.57 2.09 -1.20
C SER A 2 29.59 1.17 -0.50
N GLN A 3 30.04 1.52 0.68
CA GLN A 3 30.86 0.63 1.48
C GLN A 3 30.02 -0.62 1.82
N PRO A 4 30.57 -1.83 1.65
CA PRO A 4 29.90 -3.04 2.09
C PRO A 4 29.75 -2.98 3.62
N LEU A 5 28.54 -3.23 4.11
CA LEU A 5 28.25 -3.43 5.53
C LEU A 5 29.22 -4.51 6.05
N ASP A 6 30.04 -4.15 7.02
CA ASP A 6 30.99 -5.06 7.67
C ASP A 6 30.23 -6.08 8.52
N LEU A 7 29.88 -7.21 7.88
CA LEU A 7 29.22 -8.35 8.52
C LEU A 7 30.04 -8.92 9.70
N ALA A 8 31.35 -8.68 9.75
CA ALA A 8 32.18 -9.09 10.85
C ALA A 8 31.91 -8.27 12.12
N ALA A 9 31.57 -6.98 11.99
CA ALA A 9 31.21 -6.14 13.12
C ALA A 9 29.86 -6.53 13.72
N VAL A 10 28.90 -7.05 12.89
CA VAL A 10 27.62 -7.58 13.36
C VAL A 10 27.80 -8.93 14.07
N GLN A 11 28.73 -9.77 13.64
CA GLN A 11 29.02 -11.07 14.26
C GLN A 11 29.76 -10.98 15.58
N ALA A 12 30.54 -9.95 15.81
CA ALA A 12 31.29 -9.76 17.07
C ALA A 12 30.38 -9.46 18.29
N HIS A 13 29.12 -9.10 18.08
CA HIS A 13 28.15 -8.83 19.16
C HIS A 13 27.40 -10.08 19.65
N THR A 14 27.68 -11.27 19.08
CA THR A 14 26.94 -12.52 19.39
C THR A 14 27.69 -13.53 20.25
N ALA A 15 28.83 -13.17 20.79
CA ALA A 15 29.63 -14.06 21.68
C ALA A 15 29.22 -13.92 23.15
N GLY A 16 28.02 -14.31 23.46
CA GLY A 16 27.50 -14.50 24.81
C GLY A 16 26.00 -14.70 24.75
N THR A 17 25.54 -15.95 24.79
CA THR A 17 24.10 -16.22 24.97
C THR A 17 23.66 -15.52 26.25
N SER A 18 22.99 -14.39 26.10
CA SER A 18 22.40 -13.65 27.22
C SER A 18 21.50 -14.62 27.99
N LEU A 19 21.51 -14.55 29.32
CA LEU A 19 20.56 -15.31 30.16
C LEU A 19 19.11 -15.16 29.64
N LYS A 20 18.82 -14.05 29.02
CA LYS A 20 17.56 -13.74 28.35
C LYS A 20 17.33 -14.64 27.14
N ASP A 21 18.34 -14.86 26.29
CA ASP A 21 18.23 -15.72 25.09
C ASP A 21 18.10 -17.19 25.47
N ALA A 22 18.85 -17.63 26.48
CA ALA A 22 18.72 -18.98 27.02
C ALA A 22 17.32 -19.24 27.61
N TRP A 23 16.77 -18.25 28.28
CA TRP A 23 15.41 -18.31 28.83
C TRP A 23 14.34 -18.30 27.71
N GLN A 24 14.50 -17.47 26.69
CA GLN A 24 13.64 -17.45 25.50
C GLN A 24 13.67 -18.78 24.75
N ALA A 25 14.85 -19.34 24.50
CA ALA A 25 14.98 -20.65 23.85
C ALA A 25 14.34 -21.80 24.65
N ARG A 26 14.33 -21.68 26.01
CA ARG A 26 13.63 -22.62 26.87
C ARG A 26 12.11 -22.47 26.78
N LEU A 27 11.63 -21.24 26.72
CA LEU A 27 10.20 -20.95 26.51
C LEU A 27 9.74 -21.43 25.12
N GLU A 28 10.51 -21.18 24.07
CA GLU A 28 10.20 -21.63 22.71
C GLU A 28 10.05 -23.15 22.64
N ARG A 29 10.99 -23.90 23.23
CA ARG A 29 10.91 -25.35 23.32
C ARG A 29 9.68 -25.82 24.11
N TRP A 30 9.35 -25.11 25.17
CA TRP A 30 8.18 -25.41 25.96
C TRP A 30 6.88 -25.14 25.18
N TYR A 31 6.79 -24.01 24.47
CA TYR A 31 5.66 -23.70 23.58
C TYR A 31 5.54 -24.62 22.37
N ALA A 32 6.64 -25.16 21.87
CA ALA A 32 6.64 -26.10 20.76
C ALA A 32 6.14 -27.51 21.15
N HIS A 33 5.98 -27.79 22.47
CA HIS A 33 5.58 -29.13 22.93
C HIS A 33 4.08 -29.40 22.60
N PRO A 34 3.74 -30.46 21.85
CA PRO A 34 2.37 -30.72 21.41
C PRO A 34 1.37 -30.90 22.55
N GLY A 35 1.82 -31.41 23.70
CA GLY A 35 0.99 -31.56 24.90
C GLY A 35 0.58 -30.24 25.50
N LEU A 36 1.48 -29.26 25.51
CA LEU A 36 1.17 -27.92 26.00
C LEU A 36 0.19 -27.19 25.10
N TYR A 37 0.34 -27.33 23.78
CA TYR A 37 -0.60 -26.75 22.81
C TYR A 37 -2.01 -27.31 23.06
N ARG A 38 -2.18 -28.62 23.21
CA ARG A 38 -3.49 -29.23 23.52
C ARG A 38 -4.04 -28.76 24.85
N TRP A 39 -3.21 -28.70 25.88
CA TRP A 39 -3.59 -28.18 27.20
C TRP A 39 -4.02 -26.69 27.10
N SER A 40 -3.30 -25.86 26.35
CA SER A 40 -3.63 -24.44 26.21
C SER A 40 -4.96 -24.20 25.46
N LEU A 41 -5.37 -25.12 24.60
CA LEU A 41 -6.68 -25.10 23.94
C LEU A 41 -7.82 -25.52 24.88
N SER A 42 -7.56 -26.44 25.82
CA SER A 42 -8.56 -26.92 26.79
C SER A 42 -8.73 -25.97 27.99
N ASN A 43 -7.70 -25.20 28.34
CA ASN A 43 -7.76 -24.28 29.49
C ASN A 43 -8.44 -22.94 29.08
N PRO A 44 -9.53 -22.54 29.78
CA PRO A 44 -10.28 -21.32 29.45
C PRO A 44 -9.43 -20.05 29.46
N LEU A 45 -8.44 -19.93 30.35
CA LEU A 45 -7.58 -18.75 30.49
C LEU A 45 -6.58 -18.58 29.34
N THR A 46 -6.03 -19.68 28.82
CA THR A 46 -5.03 -19.65 27.73
C THR A 46 -5.64 -19.80 26.35
N ARG A 47 -6.84 -20.43 26.26
CA ARG A 47 -7.54 -20.71 25.00
C ARG A 47 -7.75 -19.47 24.14
N TRP A 48 -8.08 -18.32 24.76
CA TRP A 48 -8.26 -17.07 24.03
C TRP A 48 -6.95 -16.62 23.36
N LEU A 49 -5.83 -16.65 24.07
CA LEU A 49 -4.52 -16.27 23.53
C LEU A 49 -4.05 -17.22 22.42
N THR A 50 -4.21 -18.53 22.65
CA THR A 50 -3.87 -19.56 21.64
C THR A 50 -4.69 -19.38 20.38
N ARG A 51 -6.01 -19.20 20.50
CA ARG A 51 -6.90 -18.95 19.36
C ARG A 51 -6.54 -17.65 18.63
N ARG A 52 -6.18 -16.59 19.35
CA ARG A 52 -5.76 -15.33 18.74
C ARG A 52 -4.47 -15.49 17.94
N ARG A 53 -3.49 -16.26 18.46
CA ARG A 53 -2.23 -16.55 17.74
C ARG A 53 -2.48 -17.41 16.51
N THR A 54 -3.28 -18.47 16.65
CA THR A 54 -3.65 -19.34 15.51
C THR A 54 -4.39 -18.55 14.42
N ARG A 55 -5.33 -17.67 14.81
CA ARG A 55 -6.03 -16.82 13.85
C ARG A 55 -5.06 -15.90 13.11
N LYS A 56 -4.14 -15.22 13.83
CA LYS A 56 -3.11 -14.39 13.18
C LYS A 56 -2.25 -15.15 12.18
N LEU A 57 -1.84 -16.38 12.51
CA LEU A 57 -1.08 -17.21 11.58
C LEU A 57 -1.92 -17.60 10.37
N PHE A 58 -3.19 -17.96 10.58
CA PHE A 58 -4.12 -18.24 9.48
C PHE A 58 -4.33 -17.01 8.60
N ASP A 59 -4.49 -15.82 9.18
CA ASP A 59 -4.65 -14.56 8.44
C ASP A 59 -3.40 -14.26 7.58
N LEU A 60 -2.19 -14.54 8.09
CA LEU A 60 -0.96 -14.45 7.29
C LEU A 60 -0.93 -15.44 6.12
N MET A 61 -1.32 -16.69 6.35
CA MET A 61 -1.40 -17.70 5.30
C MET A 61 -2.45 -17.37 4.24
N ALA A 62 -3.58 -16.82 4.65
CA ALA A 62 -4.68 -16.44 3.77
C ALA A 62 -4.50 -15.06 3.13
N GLY A 63 -3.50 -14.29 3.55
CA GLY A 63 -3.32 -12.89 3.17
C GLY A 63 -3.30 -12.64 1.67
N PHE A 64 -2.67 -13.55 0.89
CA PHE A 64 -2.67 -13.45 -0.56
C PHE A 64 -4.07 -13.63 -1.17
N VAL A 65 -4.92 -14.51 -0.58
CA VAL A 65 -6.32 -14.67 -1.02
C VAL A 65 -7.13 -13.43 -0.69
N HIS A 66 -6.93 -12.86 0.52
CA HIS A 66 -7.63 -11.66 0.94
C HIS A 66 -7.34 -10.48 0.00
N SER A 67 -6.08 -10.30 -0.39
CA SER A 67 -5.69 -9.27 -1.34
C SER A 67 -6.26 -9.49 -2.75
N GLN A 68 -6.38 -10.75 -3.21
CA GLN A 68 -7.00 -11.06 -4.50
C GLN A 68 -8.52 -10.87 -4.48
N VAL A 69 -9.21 -11.16 -3.37
CA VAL A 69 -10.63 -10.82 -3.18
C VAL A 69 -10.84 -9.32 -3.27
N LEU A 70 -10.00 -8.53 -2.59
CA LEU A 70 -10.04 -7.08 -2.64
C LEU A 70 -9.83 -6.55 -4.06
N LEU A 71 -8.80 -7.03 -4.76
CA LEU A 71 -8.50 -6.67 -6.14
C LEU A 71 -9.66 -7.01 -7.08
N ALA A 72 -10.27 -8.20 -6.93
CA ALA A 72 -11.42 -8.60 -7.74
C ALA A 72 -12.62 -7.69 -7.50
N CYS A 73 -12.89 -7.28 -6.26
CA CYS A 73 -13.96 -6.32 -5.95
C CYS A 73 -13.72 -4.95 -6.58
N VAL A 74 -12.45 -4.49 -6.61
CA VAL A 74 -12.06 -3.24 -7.29
C VAL A 74 -12.27 -3.35 -8.79
N ARG A 75 -11.75 -4.40 -9.43
CA ARG A 75 -11.87 -4.62 -10.89
C ARG A 75 -13.29 -4.77 -11.38
N LEU A 76 -14.16 -5.35 -10.56
CA LEU A 76 -15.59 -5.49 -10.86
C LEU A 76 -16.42 -4.26 -10.46
N ASP A 77 -15.75 -3.20 -9.99
CA ASP A 77 -16.37 -1.93 -9.56
C ASP A 77 -17.51 -2.10 -8.52
N LEU A 78 -17.39 -3.12 -7.66
CA LEU A 78 -18.45 -3.46 -6.70
C LEU A 78 -18.65 -2.36 -5.64
N PHE A 79 -17.58 -1.68 -5.23
CA PHE A 79 -17.66 -0.62 -4.22
C PHE A 79 -18.43 0.60 -4.74
N ARG A 80 -18.19 1.01 -5.98
CA ARG A 80 -18.92 2.12 -6.60
C ARG A 80 -20.36 1.72 -6.90
N ALA A 81 -20.58 0.49 -7.36
CA ALA A 81 -21.91 -0.04 -7.61
C ALA A 81 -22.80 -0.02 -6.36
N LEU A 82 -22.22 -0.28 -5.18
CA LEU A 82 -22.92 -0.33 -3.88
C LEU A 82 -22.89 0.99 -3.10
N HIS A 83 -22.16 1.98 -3.59
CA HIS A 83 -22.06 3.29 -2.92
C HIS A 83 -23.39 4.04 -2.90
N GLN A 84 -24.15 3.95 -3.97
CA GLN A 84 -25.44 4.65 -4.09
C GLN A 84 -26.55 3.95 -3.33
N ALA A 85 -26.63 2.63 -3.42
CA ALA A 85 -27.66 1.82 -2.74
C ALA A 85 -27.24 0.35 -2.63
N PRO A 86 -27.74 -0.36 -1.58
CA PRO A 86 -27.64 -1.82 -1.51
C PRO A 86 -28.35 -2.50 -2.69
N ALA A 87 -27.75 -3.56 -3.24
CA ALA A 87 -28.25 -4.27 -4.40
C ALA A 87 -28.38 -5.78 -4.15
N HIS A 88 -29.25 -6.45 -4.92
CA HIS A 88 -29.34 -7.91 -4.91
C HIS A 88 -28.20 -8.54 -5.71
N LEU A 89 -27.89 -9.80 -5.40
CA LEU A 89 -26.84 -10.55 -6.08
C LEU A 89 -27.05 -10.59 -7.61
N ASN A 90 -28.28 -10.76 -8.05
CA ASN A 90 -28.61 -10.82 -9.49
C ASN A 90 -28.35 -9.48 -10.20
N ASP A 91 -28.62 -8.36 -9.55
CA ASP A 91 -28.34 -7.03 -10.11
C ASP A 91 -26.83 -6.79 -10.25
N LEU A 92 -26.06 -7.21 -9.24
CA LEU A 92 -24.60 -7.17 -9.28
C LEU A 92 -24.04 -8.11 -10.35
N ALA A 93 -24.62 -9.31 -10.51
CA ALA A 93 -24.22 -10.27 -11.53
C ALA A 93 -24.45 -9.72 -12.94
N HIS A 94 -25.59 -9.08 -13.16
CA HIS A 94 -25.87 -8.42 -14.44
C HIS A 94 -24.89 -7.28 -14.75
N ARG A 95 -24.55 -6.48 -13.75
CA ARG A 95 -23.58 -5.35 -13.89
C ARG A 95 -22.16 -5.83 -14.16
N THR A 96 -21.73 -6.91 -13.52
CA THR A 96 -20.35 -7.44 -13.63
C THR A 96 -20.17 -8.42 -14.81
N GLY A 97 -21.26 -8.87 -15.42
CA GLY A 97 -21.23 -9.90 -16.47
C GLY A 97 -20.89 -11.31 -15.96
N LEU A 98 -20.86 -11.51 -14.65
CA LEU A 98 -20.54 -12.80 -14.04
C LEU A 98 -21.82 -13.60 -13.74
N ALA A 99 -21.73 -14.95 -13.85
CA ALA A 99 -22.81 -15.80 -13.39
C ALA A 99 -23.05 -15.60 -11.88
N PRO A 100 -24.33 -15.56 -11.41
CA PRO A 100 -24.66 -15.31 -10.02
C PRO A 100 -23.95 -16.23 -9.03
N ALA A 101 -23.81 -17.53 -9.35
CA ALA A 101 -23.13 -18.51 -8.51
C ALA A 101 -21.61 -18.23 -8.35
N VAL A 102 -20.97 -17.66 -9.38
CA VAL A 102 -19.57 -17.26 -9.33
C VAL A 102 -19.39 -15.99 -8.50
N LEU A 103 -20.21 -14.98 -8.77
CA LEU A 103 -20.18 -13.71 -8.05
C LEU A 103 -20.51 -13.90 -6.56
N GLN A 104 -21.44 -14.83 -6.23
CA GLN A 104 -21.81 -15.12 -4.84
C GLN A 104 -20.60 -15.51 -3.99
N ARG A 105 -19.68 -16.33 -4.53
CA ARG A 105 -18.46 -16.72 -3.81
C ARG A 105 -17.59 -15.51 -3.47
N LEU A 106 -17.41 -14.60 -4.44
CA LEU A 106 -16.65 -13.37 -4.23
C LEU A 106 -17.34 -12.47 -3.20
N VAL A 107 -18.63 -12.23 -3.34
CA VAL A 107 -19.42 -11.37 -2.44
C VAL A 107 -19.40 -11.90 -1.00
N LEU A 108 -19.58 -13.21 -0.81
CA LEU A 108 -19.50 -13.82 0.52
C LEU A 108 -18.09 -13.72 1.13
N SER A 109 -17.05 -13.90 0.32
CA SER A 109 -15.66 -13.68 0.76
C SER A 109 -15.43 -12.22 1.15
N ALA A 110 -15.94 -11.28 0.37
CA ALA A 110 -15.85 -9.85 0.66
C ALA A 110 -16.63 -9.48 1.96
N VAL A 111 -17.78 -10.14 2.21
CA VAL A 111 -18.51 -9.99 3.47
C VAL A 111 -17.70 -10.52 4.66
N ALA A 112 -17.08 -11.69 4.52
CA ALA A 112 -16.23 -12.26 5.56
C ALA A 112 -15.02 -11.37 5.92
N LEU A 113 -14.52 -10.59 4.94
CA LEU A 113 -13.43 -9.63 5.12
C LEU A 113 -13.91 -8.24 5.59
N GLY A 114 -15.22 -8.02 5.76
CA GLY A 114 -15.76 -6.71 6.16
C GLY A 114 -15.73 -5.64 5.05
N LEU A 115 -15.45 -6.04 3.82
CA LEU A 115 -15.50 -5.17 2.62
C LEU A 115 -16.95 -4.89 2.22
N LEU A 116 -17.80 -5.90 2.30
CA LEU A 116 -19.25 -5.83 2.07
C LEU A 116 -19.99 -6.33 3.31
N GLU A 117 -21.29 -6.10 3.37
CA GLU A 117 -22.14 -6.65 4.43
C GLU A 117 -23.55 -6.99 3.92
N HIS A 118 -24.20 -7.89 4.63
CA HIS A 118 -25.61 -8.21 4.37
C HIS A 118 -26.52 -7.05 4.77
N ARG A 119 -27.50 -6.76 3.93
CA ARG A 119 -28.58 -5.80 4.18
C ARG A 119 -29.93 -6.52 4.21
N SER A 120 -30.97 -5.79 4.60
CA SER A 120 -32.32 -6.30 4.60
C SER A 120 -32.74 -6.83 3.20
N GLN A 121 -33.67 -7.76 3.17
CA GLN A 121 -34.27 -8.33 1.94
C GLN A 121 -33.24 -9.06 1.03
N GLY A 122 -32.18 -9.67 1.60
CA GLY A 122 -31.18 -10.41 0.84
C GLY A 122 -30.28 -9.56 -0.07
N ARG A 123 -30.17 -8.25 0.21
CA ARG A 123 -29.29 -7.32 -0.49
C ARG A 123 -27.90 -7.30 0.15
N PHE A 124 -26.94 -6.79 -0.59
CA PHE A 124 -25.58 -6.50 -0.14
C PHE A 124 -25.32 -5.00 -0.18
N GLY A 125 -24.52 -4.50 0.74
CA GLY A 125 -24.06 -3.12 0.79
C GLY A 125 -22.60 -3.04 1.19
N LEU A 126 -22.06 -1.81 1.27
CA LEU A 126 -20.70 -1.60 1.71
C LEU A 126 -20.54 -1.96 3.19
N GLY A 127 -19.51 -2.73 3.49
CA GLY A 127 -19.04 -2.95 4.86
C GLY A 127 -18.10 -1.82 5.33
N PRO A 128 -17.70 -1.81 6.61
CA PRO A 128 -16.85 -0.75 7.17
C PRO A 128 -15.54 -0.52 6.41
N LEU A 129 -14.92 -1.59 5.87
CA LEU A 129 -13.69 -1.50 5.08
C LEU A 129 -13.96 -1.16 3.61
N GLY A 130 -15.20 -1.32 3.13
CA GLY A 130 -15.59 -1.00 1.76
C GLY A 130 -15.95 0.47 1.54
N VAL A 131 -16.41 1.16 2.59
CA VAL A 131 -16.82 2.58 2.50
C VAL A 131 -15.69 3.49 2.00
N PRO A 132 -14.45 3.44 2.53
CA PRO A 132 -13.36 4.26 2.03
C PRO A 132 -13.02 3.98 0.56
N LEU A 133 -13.16 2.73 0.11
CA LEU A 133 -12.87 2.31 -1.26
C LEU A 133 -13.86 2.87 -2.28
N ALA A 134 -15.10 3.10 -1.85
CA ALA A 134 -16.12 3.72 -2.69
C ALA A 134 -15.95 5.25 -2.83
N GLN A 135 -15.31 5.88 -1.83
CA GLN A 135 -15.15 7.34 -1.74
C GLN A 135 -13.82 7.83 -2.33
N HIS A 136 -12.77 7.00 -2.31
CA HIS A 136 -11.42 7.40 -2.66
C HIS A 136 -10.87 6.56 -3.83
N GLU A 137 -10.96 7.08 -5.03
CA GLU A 137 -10.47 6.44 -6.25
C GLU A 137 -8.96 6.09 -6.16
N GLY A 138 -8.18 6.92 -5.48
CA GLY A 138 -6.74 6.67 -5.27
C GLY A 138 -6.43 5.36 -4.54
N ILE A 139 -7.30 4.93 -3.61
CA ILE A 139 -7.11 3.65 -2.91
C ILE A 139 -7.35 2.48 -3.89
N ALA A 140 -8.38 2.57 -4.72
CA ALA A 140 -8.67 1.56 -5.74
C ALA A 140 -7.52 1.42 -6.74
N GLN A 141 -6.94 2.54 -7.16
CA GLN A 141 -5.79 2.57 -8.06
C GLN A 141 -4.52 1.98 -7.42
N MET A 142 -4.27 2.20 -6.12
CA MET A 142 -3.17 1.56 -5.40
C MET A 142 -3.34 0.03 -5.33
N ILE A 143 -4.56 -0.44 -5.08
CA ILE A 143 -4.87 -1.87 -5.05
C ILE A 143 -4.61 -2.50 -6.42
N GLU A 144 -5.01 -1.83 -7.49
CA GLU A 144 -4.77 -2.26 -8.87
C GLU A 144 -3.27 -2.30 -9.20
N HIS A 145 -2.51 -1.30 -8.75
CA HIS A 145 -1.07 -1.24 -8.94
C HIS A 145 -0.33 -2.41 -8.27
N ASN A 146 -0.77 -2.86 -7.12
CA ASN A 146 -0.18 -4.00 -6.42
C ASN A 146 -0.19 -5.30 -7.25
N HIS A 147 -0.98 -5.36 -8.33
CA HIS A 147 -0.95 -6.50 -9.24
C HIS A 147 0.44 -6.76 -9.85
N LEU A 148 1.20 -5.72 -10.16
CA LEU A 148 2.58 -5.85 -10.67
C LEU A 148 3.49 -6.44 -9.59
N LEU A 149 3.37 -5.96 -8.35
CA LEU A 149 4.13 -6.50 -7.24
C LEU A 149 3.81 -7.97 -6.96
N TYR A 150 2.54 -8.40 -7.11
CA TYR A 150 2.19 -9.81 -6.95
C TYR A 150 2.87 -10.70 -7.98
N GLN A 151 3.07 -10.23 -9.21
CA GLN A 151 3.81 -10.97 -10.23
C GLN A 151 5.28 -11.13 -9.85
N ASP A 152 5.91 -10.06 -9.38
CA ASP A 152 7.32 -10.07 -8.95
C ASP A 152 7.54 -10.93 -7.70
N MET A 153 6.58 -10.94 -6.79
CA MET A 153 6.61 -11.72 -5.54
C MET A 153 6.07 -13.15 -5.68
N GLN A 154 5.83 -13.64 -6.90
CA GLN A 154 5.39 -15.02 -7.11
C GLN A 154 6.37 -16.03 -6.52
N ASP A 155 7.68 -15.74 -6.60
CA ASP A 155 8.73 -16.42 -5.85
C ASP A 155 9.49 -15.37 -5.01
N PRO A 156 9.13 -15.20 -3.72
CA PRO A 156 9.74 -14.18 -2.88
C PRO A 156 11.24 -14.40 -2.61
N VAL A 157 11.72 -15.64 -2.69
CA VAL A 157 13.17 -15.94 -2.52
C VAL A 157 13.93 -15.51 -3.76
N GLN A 158 13.40 -15.80 -4.93
CA GLN A 158 13.98 -15.35 -6.18
C GLN A 158 13.95 -13.83 -6.28
N PHE A 159 12.85 -13.20 -5.88
CA PHE A 159 12.74 -11.74 -5.84
C PHE A 159 13.82 -11.09 -4.96
N LEU A 160 14.10 -11.65 -3.78
CA LEU A 160 15.16 -11.17 -2.88
C LEU A 160 16.57 -11.37 -3.45
N ASN A 161 16.80 -12.44 -4.22
CA ASN A 161 18.09 -12.73 -4.84
C ASN A 161 18.34 -11.91 -6.11
N ASN A 162 17.31 -11.59 -6.86
CA ASN A 162 17.39 -10.89 -8.15
C ASN A 162 17.24 -9.38 -8.01
N ALA A 163 17.83 -8.78 -6.98
CA ALA A 163 17.75 -7.37 -6.65
C ALA A 163 17.28 -6.48 -7.83
N TRP A 164 15.98 -6.12 -7.83
CA TRP A 164 15.37 -5.10 -8.71
C TRP A 164 15.17 -5.46 -10.19
N SER A 165 15.12 -6.72 -10.60
CA SER A 165 14.88 -7.15 -11.99
C SER A 165 13.43 -7.57 -12.30
N GLY A 166 12.45 -7.11 -11.54
CA GLY A 166 11.04 -7.46 -11.73
C GLY A 166 10.23 -6.41 -12.50
N GLY A 167 8.99 -6.73 -12.83
CA GLY A 167 8.07 -5.83 -13.54
C GLY A 167 7.82 -4.50 -12.84
N MET A 168 7.90 -4.50 -11.49
CA MET A 168 7.89 -3.27 -10.68
C MET A 168 9.13 -2.39 -10.94
N ALA A 169 10.32 -3.00 -11.08
CA ALA A 169 11.54 -2.26 -11.36
C ALA A 169 11.50 -1.67 -12.79
N GLU A 170 10.95 -2.40 -13.75
CA GLU A 170 10.73 -1.90 -15.12
C GLU A 170 9.64 -0.83 -15.20
N TYR A 171 8.69 -0.88 -14.27
CA TYR A 171 7.62 0.10 -14.18
C TYR A 171 8.09 1.43 -13.56
N TRP A 172 9.19 1.41 -12.80
CA TRP A 172 9.80 2.60 -12.21
C TRP A 172 10.69 3.28 -13.25
N PRO A 173 10.28 4.41 -13.80
CA PRO A 173 10.99 5.07 -14.90
C PRO A 173 12.39 5.57 -14.49
N TYR A 174 12.70 5.53 -13.21
CA TYR A 174 13.97 5.99 -12.62
C TYR A 174 14.97 4.86 -12.32
N ALA A 175 14.60 3.59 -12.51
CA ALA A 175 15.47 2.44 -12.25
C ALA A 175 16.62 2.31 -13.25
N HIS A 176 16.57 3.01 -14.38
CA HIS A 176 17.61 2.98 -15.40
C HIS A 176 18.49 4.24 -15.30
N GLU A 177 19.79 4.05 -15.13
CA GLU A 177 20.82 5.08 -14.95
C GLU A 177 20.96 6.12 -16.09
N LYS A 178 20.17 6.05 -17.15
CA LYS A 178 20.22 7.00 -18.26
C LYS A 178 18.86 7.69 -18.39
N PRO A 179 18.75 8.98 -18.06
CA PRO A 179 17.62 9.77 -18.49
C PRO A 179 17.64 9.79 -20.03
N ALA A 180 16.80 8.98 -20.64
CA ALA A 180 16.68 8.95 -22.09
C ALA A 180 16.11 10.31 -22.54
N VAL A 181 16.91 11.08 -23.26
CA VAL A 181 16.50 12.34 -23.89
C VAL A 181 15.38 12.09 -24.91
N HIS A 182 15.17 10.82 -25.30
CA HIS A 182 14.08 10.36 -26.14
C HIS A 182 13.54 9.04 -25.57
N MET A 183 12.44 9.11 -24.82
CA MET A 183 11.69 7.92 -24.42
C MET A 183 10.84 7.41 -25.59
N PRO A 184 10.82 6.10 -25.90
CA PRO A 184 9.85 5.51 -26.79
C PRO A 184 8.41 5.81 -26.31
N ALA A 185 7.47 5.99 -27.24
CA ALA A 185 6.08 6.34 -26.91
C ALA A 185 5.43 5.38 -25.89
N GLU A 186 5.77 4.10 -25.96
CA GLU A 186 5.30 3.06 -25.02
C GLU A 186 5.80 3.27 -23.58
N GLN A 187 7.04 3.75 -23.42
CA GLN A 187 7.59 4.11 -22.12
C GLN A 187 6.96 5.40 -21.56
N VAL A 188 6.64 6.36 -22.43
CA VAL A 188 5.93 7.59 -22.04
C VAL A 188 4.54 7.26 -21.51
N ASP A 189 3.83 6.30 -22.09
CA ASP A 189 2.51 5.87 -21.62
C ASP A 189 2.59 5.18 -20.26
N LYS A 190 3.55 4.26 -20.05
CA LYS A 190 3.81 3.64 -18.74
C LYS A 190 4.15 4.68 -17.68
N PHE A 191 5.01 5.63 -18.01
CA PHE A 191 5.40 6.74 -17.14
C PHE A 191 4.20 7.62 -16.76
N THR A 192 3.35 7.94 -17.72
CA THR A 192 2.16 8.76 -17.50
C THR A 192 1.16 8.06 -16.58
N ARG A 193 0.91 6.77 -16.81
CA ARG A 193 0.04 5.95 -15.96
C ARG A 193 0.57 5.84 -14.53
N TYR A 194 1.87 5.59 -14.36
CA TYR A 194 2.50 5.56 -13.04
C TYR A 194 2.37 6.91 -12.32
N SER A 195 2.67 8.01 -13.00
CA SER A 195 2.58 9.34 -12.43
C SER A 195 1.15 9.72 -12.06
N GLN A 196 0.15 9.28 -12.84
CA GLN A 196 -1.27 9.47 -12.52
C GLN A 196 -1.67 8.67 -11.28
N LEU A 197 -1.26 7.40 -11.21
CA LEU A 197 -1.49 6.52 -10.09
C LEU A 197 -0.88 7.08 -8.79
N MET A 198 0.38 7.50 -8.83
CA MET A 198 1.05 8.10 -7.69
C MET A 198 0.37 9.40 -7.25
N ALA A 199 0.00 10.26 -8.19
CA ALA A 199 -0.70 11.51 -7.89
C ALA A 199 -2.09 11.26 -7.24
N ALA A 200 -2.81 10.23 -7.66
CA ALA A 200 -4.10 9.87 -7.09
C ALA A 200 -3.97 9.30 -5.67
N SER A 201 -2.98 8.44 -5.44
CA SER A 201 -2.71 7.86 -4.12
C SER A 201 -2.19 8.88 -3.11
N GLN A 202 -1.35 9.82 -3.56
CA GLN A 202 -0.80 10.89 -2.72
C GLN A 202 -1.88 11.78 -2.10
N GLY A 203 -3.00 11.99 -2.78
CA GLY A 203 -4.10 12.81 -2.24
C GLY A 203 -4.60 12.34 -0.88
N PHE A 204 -4.74 11.03 -0.68
CA PHE A 204 -5.15 10.46 0.61
C PHE A 204 -4.05 10.65 1.69
N VAL A 205 -2.81 10.34 1.35
CA VAL A 205 -1.66 10.47 2.27
C VAL A 205 -1.47 11.93 2.70
N VAL A 206 -1.62 12.86 1.76
CA VAL A 206 -1.51 14.31 2.06
C VAL A 206 -2.57 14.74 3.06
N GLN A 207 -3.83 14.36 2.87
CA GLN A 207 -4.91 14.69 3.80
C GLN A 207 -4.65 14.12 5.21
N GLU A 208 -4.14 12.89 5.30
CA GLU A 208 -3.77 12.26 6.56
C GLU A 208 -2.63 13.03 7.26
N ILE A 209 -1.60 13.43 6.51
CA ILE A 209 -0.49 14.24 7.05
C ILE A 209 -1.02 15.59 7.54
N LEU A 210 -1.83 16.29 6.74
CA LEU A 210 -2.37 17.60 7.10
C LEU A 210 -3.30 17.55 8.32
N SER A 211 -4.00 16.44 8.54
CA SER A 211 -4.86 16.24 9.71
C SER A 211 -4.09 15.85 10.97
N SER A 212 -2.89 15.28 10.82
CA SER A 212 -2.11 14.70 11.93
C SER A 212 -0.92 15.54 12.36
N TYR A 213 -0.47 16.47 11.52
CA TYR A 213 0.73 17.27 11.77
C TYR A 213 0.49 18.77 11.55
N PHE A 214 0.91 19.59 12.52
CA PHE A 214 0.79 21.05 12.47
C PHE A 214 2.08 21.68 11.96
N PHE A 215 1.96 22.51 10.91
CA PHE A 215 3.09 23.13 10.25
C PHE A 215 3.33 24.59 10.70
N ASP A 216 2.62 25.08 11.70
CA ASP A 216 2.59 26.47 12.12
C ASP A 216 3.95 27.02 12.58
N GLU A 217 4.79 26.16 13.18
CA GLU A 217 6.12 26.55 13.67
C GLU A 217 7.20 26.52 12.58
N HIS A 218 6.89 25.95 11.40
CA HIS A 218 7.85 25.83 10.31
C HIS A 218 7.84 27.07 9.41
N ARG A 219 8.99 27.36 8.82
CA ARG A 219 9.14 28.41 7.82
C ARG A 219 9.39 27.87 6.41
N CYS A 220 9.99 26.69 6.34
CA CYS A 220 10.34 26.05 5.09
C CYS A 220 10.19 24.55 5.21
N VAL A 221 9.62 23.93 4.16
CA VAL A 221 9.48 22.49 4.04
C VAL A 221 10.27 22.03 2.82
N LEU A 222 11.10 20.98 3.01
CA LEU A 222 11.77 20.28 1.92
C LEU A 222 11.00 18.98 1.62
N ASP A 223 10.54 18.85 0.38
CA ASP A 223 9.90 17.64 -0.15
C ASP A 223 10.92 16.88 -1.02
N VAL A 224 11.29 15.69 -0.60
CA VAL A 224 12.27 14.83 -1.29
C VAL A 224 11.52 13.73 -2.04
N GLY A 225 11.78 13.59 -3.34
CA GLY A 225 10.95 12.76 -4.21
C GLY A 225 9.60 13.44 -4.50
N ALA A 226 9.62 14.75 -4.66
CA ALA A 226 8.43 15.61 -4.67
C ALA A 226 7.46 15.36 -5.84
N GLY A 227 7.87 14.59 -6.85
CA GLY A 227 7.04 14.27 -7.99
C GLY A 227 6.52 15.53 -8.69
N LYS A 228 5.23 15.52 -9.01
CA LYS A 228 4.55 16.68 -9.61
C LYS A 228 4.18 17.79 -8.60
N GLY A 229 4.66 17.71 -7.35
CA GLY A 229 4.41 18.71 -6.31
C GLY A 229 3.00 18.68 -5.73
N ARG A 230 2.36 17.50 -5.68
CA ARG A 230 1.01 17.35 -5.13
C ARG A 230 0.98 17.76 -3.65
N PHE A 231 1.88 17.17 -2.84
CA PHE A 231 1.99 17.48 -1.41
C PHE A 231 2.25 18.97 -1.17
N VAL A 232 3.26 19.52 -1.84
CA VAL A 232 3.59 20.96 -1.74
C VAL A 232 2.40 21.84 -2.10
N SER A 233 1.67 21.51 -3.16
CA SER A 233 0.50 22.28 -3.59
C SER A 233 -0.62 22.31 -2.55
N GLU A 234 -0.90 21.18 -1.92
CA GLU A 234 -1.96 21.05 -0.91
C GLU A 234 -1.55 21.71 0.40
N LEU A 235 -0.30 21.51 0.84
CA LEU A 235 0.23 22.13 2.04
C LEU A 235 0.33 23.66 1.86
N ALA A 236 0.69 24.16 0.68
CA ALA A 236 0.75 25.59 0.39
C ALA A 236 -0.60 26.29 0.51
N ALA A 237 -1.70 25.58 0.25
CA ALA A 237 -3.05 26.08 0.45
C ALA A 237 -3.42 26.13 1.94
N HIS A 238 -2.96 25.15 2.73
CA HIS A 238 -3.22 25.08 4.18
C HIS A 238 -2.33 26.01 5.01
N ALA A 239 -1.08 26.21 4.59
CA ALA A 239 -0.08 27.00 5.31
C ALA A 239 0.51 28.11 4.40
N PRO A 240 -0.17 29.26 4.28
CA PRO A 240 0.23 30.35 3.38
C PRO A 240 1.60 30.97 3.69
N HIS A 241 2.07 30.84 4.93
CA HIS A 241 3.34 31.39 5.42
C HIS A 241 4.57 30.58 5.01
N LEU A 242 4.39 29.32 4.57
CA LEU A 242 5.50 28.43 4.28
C LEU A 242 6.17 28.73 2.94
N GLN A 243 7.49 28.56 2.93
CA GLN A 243 8.31 28.40 1.73
C GLN A 243 8.60 26.92 1.49
N PHE A 244 8.84 26.52 0.25
CA PHE A 244 9.03 25.12 -0.12
C PHE A 244 10.30 24.93 -0.93
N LYS A 245 10.94 23.80 -0.70
CA LYS A 245 12.01 23.25 -1.55
C LYS A 245 11.59 21.89 -2.04
N MET A 246 11.62 21.69 -3.34
CA MET A 246 11.32 20.40 -3.96
C MET A 246 12.61 19.81 -4.52
N PHE A 247 12.94 18.59 -4.11
CA PHE A 247 14.08 17.84 -4.60
C PHE A 247 13.57 16.61 -5.37
N ASP A 248 13.95 16.50 -6.63
CA ASP A 248 13.62 15.36 -7.49
C ASP A 248 14.49 15.38 -8.76
N LEU A 249 14.34 14.36 -9.61
CA LEU A 249 15.04 14.28 -10.88
C LEU A 249 14.67 15.47 -11.80
N PRO A 250 15.61 15.97 -12.63
CA PRO A 250 15.37 17.12 -13.50
C PRO A 250 14.12 17.01 -14.38
N PRO A 251 13.82 15.85 -15.04
CA PRO A 251 12.63 15.72 -15.87
C PRO A 251 11.33 15.81 -15.06
N VAL A 252 11.34 15.33 -13.82
CA VAL A 252 10.17 15.33 -12.92
C VAL A 252 9.87 16.75 -12.48
N LEU A 253 10.90 17.50 -12.08
CA LEU A 253 10.75 18.90 -11.68
C LEU A 253 10.31 19.79 -12.85
N ALA A 254 10.67 19.45 -14.08
CA ALA A 254 10.16 20.14 -15.26
C ALA A 254 8.63 20.02 -15.38
N LEU A 255 8.09 18.80 -15.16
CA LEU A 255 6.64 18.57 -15.13
C LEU A 255 5.96 19.26 -13.94
N ALA A 256 6.62 19.29 -12.76
CA ALA A 256 6.09 19.95 -11.58
C ALA A 256 5.97 21.48 -11.78
N ARG A 257 6.91 22.09 -12.49
CA ARG A 257 6.96 23.55 -12.73
C ARG A 257 5.68 24.07 -13.37
N GLU A 258 5.15 23.37 -14.37
CA GLU A 258 3.91 23.79 -15.05
C GLU A 258 2.72 23.78 -14.08
N GLY A 259 2.60 22.74 -13.28
CA GLY A 259 1.54 22.63 -12.26
C GLY A 259 1.64 23.69 -11.15
N LEU A 260 2.86 24.01 -10.72
CA LEU A 260 3.12 25.05 -9.72
C LEU A 260 2.83 26.45 -10.27
N GLN A 261 3.17 26.70 -11.53
CA GLN A 261 2.87 27.96 -12.21
C GLN A 261 1.37 28.19 -12.36
N ALA A 262 0.63 27.17 -12.77
CA ALA A 262 -0.82 27.22 -12.88
C ALA A 262 -1.52 27.53 -11.54
N LYS A 263 -0.86 27.18 -10.41
CA LYS A 263 -1.36 27.41 -9.05
C LYS A 263 -0.80 28.68 -8.39
N GLY A 264 0.02 29.46 -9.10
CA GLY A 264 0.62 30.69 -8.58
C GLY A 264 1.67 30.45 -7.49
N LEU A 265 2.29 29.27 -7.41
CA LEU A 265 3.20 28.88 -6.33
C LEU A 265 4.69 29.12 -6.65
N THR A 266 5.03 29.63 -7.82
CA THR A 266 6.42 29.82 -8.29
C THR A 266 7.27 30.71 -7.38
N GLN A 267 6.68 31.65 -6.69
CA GLN A 267 7.38 32.55 -5.76
C GLN A 267 7.66 31.90 -4.39
N ARG A 268 6.96 30.82 -4.09
CA ARG A 268 7.06 30.11 -2.81
C ARG A 268 7.78 28.79 -2.88
N VAL A 269 8.07 28.29 -4.10
CA VAL A 269 8.66 26.98 -4.33
C VAL A 269 9.96 27.10 -5.10
N SER A 270 11.06 26.61 -4.54
CA SER A 270 12.35 26.45 -5.23
C SER A 270 12.55 24.97 -5.63
N LEU A 271 13.01 24.77 -6.88
CA LEU A 271 13.24 23.45 -7.44
C LEU A 271 14.72 23.12 -7.40
N HIS A 272 15.07 21.98 -6.80
CA HIS A 272 16.43 21.50 -6.62
C HIS A 272 16.59 20.17 -7.34
N PRO A 273 17.12 20.14 -8.59
CA PRO A 273 17.33 18.91 -9.31
C PRO A 273 18.49 18.11 -8.74
N GLY A 274 18.29 16.78 -8.60
CA GLY A 274 19.30 15.85 -8.10
C GLY A 274 18.78 14.43 -8.04
N SER A 275 19.66 13.47 -7.70
CA SER A 275 19.36 12.04 -7.53
C SER A 275 20.04 11.52 -6.27
#